data_2544fa39730cbf99ed0833ade57f7047
#
_entry.id   2544fa39730cbf99ed0833ade57f7047
#
_cell.length_a   1.000
_cell.length_b   1.000
_cell.length_c   1.000
_cell.angle_alpha   90.00
_cell.angle_beta   90.00
_cell.angle_gamma   90.00
#
_symmetry.space_group_name_H-M   'P 1'
#
loop_
_entity.id
_entity.type
_entity.pdbx_description
1 polymer ?
#
loop_
_entity_poly.entity_id
_entity_poly.type
_entity_poly.pdbx_seq_one_letter_code
_entity_poly.pdbx_strand_id
1 'polypeptide(L)'
;VATWLRRRWSLPLLPFVLLVLPVSWGVSEWMRGWVFTGFPWSASGYAHNTSPLAGFAPLIGVYGIGVLVALCGGCLVLLTQRARPLAIGLLGAVLVSGFALRYVEWTRETGQPITVRLLQGNVPQDHKFDFAFLSSILQKYQTMITAAPADLIATPETAIPSFPQELPPG
;
A
#
# COMPACT_ATOMS: atom_id res chain seq x y z
N VAL A 1 16.20 -2.76 -17.31
CA VAL A 1 15.49 -2.02 -18.39
C VAL A 1 15.98 -0.58 -18.46
N ALA A 2 15.85 0.26 -17.42
CA ALA A 2 16.21 1.69 -17.46
C ALA A 2 17.67 1.97 -17.91
N THR A 3 18.65 1.25 -17.33
CA THR A 3 20.06 1.39 -17.72
C THR A 3 20.35 0.97 -19.15
N TRP A 4 19.64 -0.05 -19.64
CA TRP A 4 19.72 -0.48 -21.03
C TRP A 4 19.17 0.60 -21.98
N LEU A 5 18.01 1.18 -21.68
CA LEU A 5 17.44 2.30 -22.43
C LEU A 5 18.39 3.49 -22.48
N ARG A 6 19.01 3.85 -21.36
CA ARG A 6 19.99 4.93 -21.31
C ARG A 6 21.16 4.69 -22.27
N ARG A 7 21.73 3.46 -22.27
CA ARG A 7 22.85 3.10 -23.12
C ARG A 7 22.44 3.03 -24.60
N ARG A 8 21.28 2.41 -24.87
CA ARG A 8 20.79 2.21 -26.25
C ARG A 8 20.46 3.50 -26.99
N TRP A 9 19.98 4.51 -26.23
CA TRP A 9 19.58 5.81 -26.78
C TRP A 9 20.52 6.94 -26.40
N SER A 10 21.66 6.65 -25.78
CA SER A 10 22.65 7.65 -25.32
C SER A 10 22.02 8.80 -24.55
N LEU A 11 21.03 8.50 -23.69
CA LEU A 11 20.25 9.52 -23.00
C LEU A 11 21.11 10.33 -22.05
N PRO A 12 21.01 11.67 -22.07
CA PRO A 12 21.62 12.54 -21.06
C PRO A 12 21.12 12.18 -19.65
N LEU A 13 21.92 12.53 -18.63
CA LEU A 13 21.61 12.21 -17.22
C LEU A 13 20.25 12.79 -16.80
N LEU A 14 19.98 14.05 -17.18
CA LEU A 14 18.79 14.78 -16.75
C LEU A 14 17.47 14.05 -17.12
N PRO A 15 17.16 13.81 -18.43
CA PRO A 15 15.92 13.10 -18.78
C PRO A 15 15.92 11.64 -18.28
N PHE A 16 17.08 11.03 -18.13
CA PHE A 16 17.17 9.68 -17.59
C PHE A 16 16.67 9.60 -16.14
N VAL A 17 17.18 10.47 -15.24
CA VAL A 17 16.83 10.41 -13.80
C VAL A 17 15.47 11.05 -13.47
N LEU A 18 14.98 11.99 -14.30
CA LEU A 18 13.71 12.65 -14.05
C LEU A 18 12.52 11.98 -14.73
N LEU A 19 12.73 11.18 -15.76
CA LEU A 19 11.64 10.56 -16.52
C LEU A 19 11.82 9.05 -16.67
N VAL A 20 12.89 8.61 -17.31
CA VAL A 20 13.04 7.18 -17.68
C VAL A 20 13.14 6.29 -16.45
N LEU A 21 13.90 6.68 -15.43
CA LEU A 21 14.08 5.90 -14.22
C LEU A 21 12.80 5.87 -13.37
N PRO A 22 12.13 7.00 -13.05
CA PRO A 22 10.86 6.98 -12.31
C PRO A 22 9.76 6.19 -13.01
N VAL A 23 9.58 6.38 -14.31
CA VAL A 23 8.56 5.64 -15.08
C VAL A 23 8.88 4.15 -15.13
N SER A 24 10.14 3.78 -15.39
CA SER A 24 10.57 2.36 -15.38
C SER A 24 10.35 1.71 -14.00
N TRP A 25 10.58 2.46 -12.93
CA TRP A 25 10.33 2.01 -11.56
C TRP A 25 8.85 1.74 -11.34
N GLY A 26 7.99 2.73 -11.62
CA GLY A 26 6.55 2.60 -11.43
C GLY A 26 5.93 1.48 -12.27
N VAL A 27 6.34 1.34 -13.54
CA VAL A 27 5.91 0.22 -14.40
C VAL A 27 6.35 -1.13 -13.82
N SER A 28 7.57 -1.23 -13.30
CA SER A 28 8.05 -2.48 -12.68
C SER A 28 7.26 -2.84 -11.42
N GLU A 29 6.95 -1.87 -10.57
CA GLU A 29 6.12 -2.09 -9.38
C GLU A 29 4.68 -2.47 -9.74
N TRP A 30 4.10 -1.78 -10.72
CA TRP A 30 2.76 -2.08 -11.21
C TRP A 30 2.68 -3.49 -11.80
N MET A 31 3.63 -3.88 -12.66
CA MET A 31 3.69 -5.23 -13.21
C MET A 31 3.83 -6.29 -12.11
N ARG A 32 4.67 -6.05 -11.10
CA ARG A 32 4.83 -6.98 -9.97
C ARG A 32 3.53 -7.17 -9.20
N GLY A 33 2.62 -6.20 -9.23
CA GLY A 33 1.34 -6.26 -8.54
C GLY A 33 0.35 -7.32 -9.09
N TRP A 34 0.58 -7.84 -10.32
CA TRP A 34 -0.38 -8.76 -10.95
C TRP A 34 0.25 -9.82 -11.87
N VAL A 35 1.48 -9.64 -12.34
CA VAL A 35 2.17 -10.66 -13.15
C VAL A 35 2.48 -11.89 -12.29
N PHE A 36 2.23 -13.09 -12.80
CA PHE A 36 2.41 -14.38 -12.09
C PHE A 36 1.67 -14.43 -10.74
N THR A 37 0.37 -14.09 -10.73
CA THR A 37 -0.49 -13.96 -9.54
C THR A 37 -0.26 -12.69 -8.72
N GLY A 38 0.84 -11.99 -8.92
CA GLY A 38 1.14 -10.71 -8.32
C GLY A 38 1.62 -10.76 -6.87
N PHE A 39 2.42 -9.77 -6.49
CA PHE A 39 2.81 -9.51 -5.11
C PHE A 39 2.80 -8.00 -4.83
N PRO A 40 1.63 -7.39 -4.57
CA PRO A 40 1.48 -5.94 -4.46
C PRO A 40 2.01 -5.35 -3.14
N TRP A 41 2.22 -6.15 -2.09
CA TRP A 41 2.46 -5.72 -0.72
C TRP A 41 3.72 -4.88 -0.50
N SER A 42 4.72 -5.00 -1.37
CA SER A 42 6.01 -4.31 -1.24
C SER A 42 6.19 -3.15 -2.22
N ALA A 43 5.11 -2.50 -2.65
CA ALA A 43 5.23 -1.27 -3.44
C ALA A 43 5.82 -0.15 -2.57
N SER A 44 6.80 0.59 -3.12
CA SER A 44 7.53 1.63 -2.38
C SER A 44 6.61 2.75 -1.86
N GLY A 45 5.47 2.98 -2.51
CA GLY A 45 4.48 3.95 -2.06
C GLY A 45 3.90 3.68 -0.68
N TYR A 46 3.81 2.41 -0.24
CA TYR A 46 3.31 2.07 1.10
C TYR A 46 4.18 2.60 2.25
N ALA A 47 5.49 2.78 2.02
CA ALA A 47 6.40 3.37 3.02
C ALA A 47 6.12 4.86 3.28
N HIS A 48 5.27 5.48 2.45
CA HIS A 48 5.01 6.92 2.48
C HIS A 48 3.63 7.31 3.00
N ASN A 49 2.92 6.42 3.73
CA ASN A 49 1.57 6.64 4.26
C ASN A 49 1.43 7.83 5.21
N THR A 50 2.52 8.25 5.88
CA THR A 50 2.55 9.40 6.80
C THR A 50 3.36 10.59 6.28
N SER A 51 4.12 10.41 5.19
CA SER A 51 4.95 11.47 4.60
C SER A 51 4.11 12.48 3.79
N PRO A 52 4.68 13.64 3.38
CA PRO A 52 3.99 14.55 2.45
C PRO A 52 3.50 13.87 1.17
N LEU A 53 4.18 12.83 0.69
CA LEU A 53 3.78 12.09 -0.51
C LEU A 53 2.42 11.38 -0.37
N ALA A 54 1.98 11.09 0.86
CA ALA A 54 0.64 10.53 1.12
C ALA A 54 -0.49 11.40 0.55
N GLY A 55 -0.31 12.73 0.47
CA GLY A 55 -1.29 13.64 -0.11
C GLY A 55 -1.64 13.34 -1.56
N PHE A 56 -0.73 12.70 -2.30
CA PHE A 56 -0.99 12.29 -3.69
C PHE A 56 -1.77 10.97 -3.81
N ALA A 57 -1.93 10.20 -2.73
CA ALA A 57 -2.57 8.88 -2.78
C ALA A 57 -3.96 8.89 -3.45
N PRO A 58 -4.86 9.84 -3.17
CA PRO A 58 -6.18 9.90 -3.80
C PRO A 58 -6.14 10.17 -5.32
N LEU A 59 -5.05 10.77 -5.82
CA LEU A 59 -4.90 11.14 -7.22
C LEU A 59 -4.21 10.07 -8.06
N ILE A 60 -3.13 9.48 -7.55
CA ILE A 60 -2.22 8.63 -8.34
C ILE A 60 -1.99 7.24 -7.72
N GLY A 61 -2.60 6.97 -6.56
CA GLY A 61 -2.48 5.69 -5.87
C GLY A 61 -1.06 5.34 -5.43
N VAL A 62 -0.89 4.12 -4.90
CA VAL A 62 0.38 3.65 -4.34
C VAL A 62 1.51 3.57 -5.37
N TYR A 63 1.22 3.17 -6.60
CA TYR A 63 2.23 3.06 -7.66
C TYR A 63 2.69 4.44 -8.17
N GLY A 64 1.76 5.40 -8.24
CA GLY A 64 2.11 6.79 -8.57
C GLY A 64 3.00 7.43 -7.49
N ILE A 65 2.76 7.12 -6.22
CA ILE A 65 3.65 7.53 -5.12
C ILE A 65 5.04 6.91 -5.33
N GLY A 66 5.14 5.64 -5.73
CA GLY A 66 6.41 4.99 -6.06
C GLY A 66 7.18 5.71 -7.18
N VAL A 67 6.47 6.20 -8.21
CA VAL A 67 7.08 7.06 -9.26
C VAL A 67 7.62 8.35 -8.66
N LEU A 68 6.87 9.02 -7.77
CA LEU A 68 7.34 10.25 -7.12
C LEU A 68 8.55 9.99 -6.21
N VAL A 69 8.61 8.86 -5.51
CA VAL A 69 9.77 8.45 -4.72
C VAL A 69 11.01 8.33 -5.60
N ALA A 70 10.88 7.63 -6.73
CA ALA A 70 11.98 7.48 -7.69
C ALA A 70 12.38 8.82 -8.33
N LEU A 71 11.41 9.71 -8.60
CA LEU A 71 11.67 11.08 -9.05
C LEU A 71 12.45 11.88 -8.01
N CYS A 72 12.05 11.83 -6.74
CA CYS A 72 12.78 12.47 -5.64
C CYS A 72 14.22 11.93 -5.55
N GLY A 73 14.41 10.61 -5.68
CA GLY A 73 15.73 9.99 -5.76
C GLY A 73 16.55 10.52 -6.93
N GLY A 74 15.96 10.68 -8.11
CA GLY A 74 16.58 11.31 -9.28
C GLY A 74 16.99 12.76 -9.02
N CYS A 75 16.13 13.53 -8.34
CA CYS A 75 16.44 14.90 -7.93
C CYS A 75 17.62 14.96 -6.96
N LEU A 76 17.71 14.04 -5.98
CA LEU A 76 18.86 13.97 -5.07
C LEU A 76 20.19 13.76 -5.81
N VAL A 77 20.19 12.92 -6.85
CA VAL A 77 21.38 12.76 -7.72
C VAL A 77 21.74 14.07 -8.41
N LEU A 78 20.75 14.84 -8.88
CA LEU A 78 20.97 16.11 -9.58
C LEU A 78 21.45 17.24 -8.66
N LEU A 79 21.31 17.14 -7.34
CA LEU A 79 21.88 18.13 -6.40
C LEU A 79 23.40 18.25 -6.50
N THR A 80 24.08 17.17 -6.92
CA THR A 80 25.53 17.15 -7.13
C THR A 80 25.94 17.66 -8.51
N GLN A 81 24.98 18.04 -9.36
CA GLN A 81 25.17 18.43 -10.74
C GLN A 81 24.88 19.91 -10.98
N ARG A 82 25.19 20.41 -12.16
CA ARG A 82 24.83 21.80 -12.55
C ARG A 82 23.32 22.06 -12.54
N ALA A 83 22.50 21.01 -12.58
CA ALA A 83 21.04 21.07 -12.55
C ALA A 83 20.44 21.15 -11.13
N ARG A 84 21.27 21.40 -10.10
CA ARG A 84 20.79 21.49 -8.70
C ARG A 84 19.63 22.46 -8.46
N PRO A 85 19.55 23.67 -9.08
CA PRO A 85 18.41 24.57 -8.84
C PRO A 85 17.09 23.97 -9.34
N LEU A 86 17.10 23.25 -10.47
CA LEU A 86 15.95 22.52 -10.96
C LEU A 86 15.56 21.39 -9.98
N ALA A 87 16.54 20.64 -9.48
CA ALA A 87 16.30 19.56 -8.53
C ALA A 87 15.68 20.06 -7.22
N ILE A 88 16.17 21.17 -6.67
CA ILE A 88 15.59 21.81 -5.47
C ILE A 88 14.16 22.28 -5.75
N GLY A 89 13.92 22.93 -6.89
CA GLY A 89 12.59 23.38 -7.27
C GLY A 89 11.59 22.24 -7.40
N LEU A 90 11.96 21.13 -8.05
CA LEU A 90 11.12 19.93 -8.21
C LEU A 90 10.85 19.24 -6.86
N LEU A 91 11.90 19.03 -6.04
CA LEU A 91 11.73 18.47 -4.69
C LEU A 91 10.79 19.33 -3.84
N GLY A 92 11.03 20.66 -3.83
CA GLY A 92 10.16 21.60 -3.13
C GLY A 92 8.72 21.54 -3.63
N ALA A 93 8.52 21.55 -4.94
CA ALA A 93 7.18 21.47 -5.53
C ALA A 93 6.45 20.17 -5.14
N VAL A 94 7.12 19.01 -5.23
CA VAL A 94 6.53 17.72 -4.86
C VAL A 94 6.19 17.71 -3.36
N LEU A 95 7.11 18.10 -2.49
CA LEU A 95 6.88 18.03 -1.05
C LEU A 95 5.81 19.04 -0.58
N VAL A 96 5.85 20.26 -1.08
CA VAL A 96 4.88 21.31 -0.71
C VAL A 96 3.49 20.97 -1.23
N SER A 97 3.35 20.56 -2.50
CA SER A 97 2.05 20.17 -3.06
C SER A 97 1.50 18.91 -2.38
N GLY A 98 2.34 17.92 -2.11
CA GLY A 98 1.92 16.72 -1.38
C GLY A 98 1.46 17.04 0.03
N PHE A 99 2.14 17.95 0.73
CA PHE A 99 1.70 18.42 2.05
C PHE A 99 0.37 19.16 1.95
N ALA A 100 0.20 20.07 0.98
CA ALA A 100 -1.03 20.81 0.77
C ALA A 100 -2.22 19.90 0.44
N LEU A 101 -2.01 18.88 -0.39
CA LEU A 101 -3.05 17.91 -0.77
C LEU A 101 -3.59 17.08 0.42
N ARG A 102 -2.86 16.98 1.51
CA ARG A 102 -3.35 16.31 2.73
C ARG A 102 -4.50 17.02 3.42
N TYR A 103 -4.67 18.33 3.15
CA TYR A 103 -5.76 19.13 3.69
C TYR A 103 -6.99 19.20 2.77
N VAL A 104 -6.94 18.54 1.61
CA VAL A 104 -8.08 18.45 0.70
C VAL A 104 -9.00 17.32 1.19
N GLU A 105 -10.25 17.64 1.43
CA GLU A 105 -11.29 16.65 1.72
C GLU A 105 -11.75 15.99 0.41
N TRP A 106 -11.22 14.79 0.14
CA TRP A 106 -11.52 14.03 -1.07
C TRP A 106 -12.85 13.27 -1.01
N THR A 107 -13.34 13.00 0.21
CA THR A 107 -14.57 12.23 0.45
C THR A 107 -15.42 12.92 1.49
N ARG A 108 -16.73 12.73 1.40
CA ARG A 108 -17.68 13.16 2.43
C ARG A 108 -18.40 11.96 2.98
N GLU A 109 -18.61 11.96 4.27
CA GLU A 109 -19.43 10.95 4.92
C GLU A 109 -20.87 11.02 4.42
N THR A 110 -21.46 9.86 4.11
CA THR A 110 -22.85 9.74 3.66
C THR A 110 -23.54 8.62 4.44
N GLY A 111 -24.81 8.84 4.79
CA GLY A 111 -25.60 7.88 5.55
C GLY A 111 -25.51 8.06 7.06
N GLN A 112 -26.05 7.07 7.79
CA GLN A 112 -26.00 7.05 9.26
C GLN A 112 -24.75 6.29 9.73
N PRO A 113 -24.15 6.69 10.86
CA PRO A 113 -23.08 5.93 11.49
C PRO A 113 -23.52 4.50 11.79
N ILE A 114 -22.66 3.55 11.55
CA ILE A 114 -22.85 2.15 11.95
C ILE A 114 -21.84 1.74 13.01
N THR A 115 -22.23 0.82 13.88
CA THR A 115 -21.34 0.23 14.87
C THR A 115 -20.55 -0.91 14.25
N VAL A 116 -19.22 -0.86 14.36
CA VAL A 116 -18.33 -1.91 13.83
C VAL A 116 -17.52 -2.52 14.98
N ARG A 117 -17.51 -3.85 15.04
CA ARG A 117 -16.65 -4.61 15.96
C ARG A 117 -15.61 -5.37 15.18
N LEU A 118 -14.35 -5.09 15.45
CA LEU A 118 -13.21 -5.83 14.92
C LEU A 118 -12.78 -6.87 15.94
N LEU A 119 -12.85 -8.15 15.60
CA LEU A 119 -12.52 -9.25 16.49
C LEU A 119 -11.10 -9.75 16.22
N GLN A 120 -10.25 -9.71 17.24
CA GLN A 120 -8.88 -10.21 17.17
C GLN A 120 -8.73 -11.44 18.07
N GLY A 121 -8.84 -12.63 17.49
CA GLY A 121 -8.73 -13.89 18.22
C GLY A 121 -7.32 -14.20 18.72
N ASN A 122 -6.29 -13.62 18.11
CA ASN A 122 -4.88 -13.84 18.47
C ASN A 122 -4.51 -15.33 18.59
N VAL A 123 -4.94 -16.12 17.60
CA VAL A 123 -4.63 -17.56 17.51
C VAL A 123 -3.21 -17.72 17.00
N PRO A 124 -2.33 -18.46 17.71
CA PRO A 124 -0.98 -18.76 17.22
C PRO A 124 -1.01 -19.45 15.85
N GLN A 125 -0.05 -19.14 14.98
CA GLN A 125 -0.05 -19.62 13.61
C GLN A 125 0.12 -21.14 13.51
N ASP A 126 0.87 -21.75 14.42
CA ASP A 126 1.08 -23.18 14.56
C ASP A 126 -0.19 -23.95 14.95
N HIS A 127 -1.10 -23.31 15.71
CA HIS A 127 -2.38 -23.90 16.09
C HIS A 127 -3.50 -23.66 15.08
N LYS A 128 -3.32 -22.72 14.15
CA LYS A 128 -4.40 -22.22 13.29
C LYS A 128 -4.97 -23.30 12.36
N PHE A 129 -4.14 -24.22 11.90
CA PHE A 129 -4.52 -25.29 10.97
C PHE A 129 -4.49 -26.70 11.60
N ASP A 130 -4.33 -26.80 12.92
CA ASP A 130 -4.37 -28.06 13.64
C ASP A 130 -5.79 -28.38 14.07
N PHE A 131 -6.34 -29.50 13.60
CA PHE A 131 -7.69 -29.95 13.94
C PHE A 131 -7.91 -30.15 15.45
N ALA A 132 -6.86 -30.43 16.22
CA ALA A 132 -6.96 -30.54 17.68
C ALA A 132 -7.42 -29.22 18.36
N PHE A 133 -7.11 -28.08 17.74
CA PHE A 133 -7.47 -26.74 18.25
C PHE A 133 -8.71 -26.15 17.60
N LEU A 134 -9.27 -26.77 16.56
CA LEU A 134 -10.40 -26.21 15.81
C LEU A 134 -11.60 -25.89 16.70
N SER A 135 -12.00 -26.80 17.57
CA SER A 135 -13.14 -26.61 18.46
C SER A 135 -12.94 -25.41 19.42
N SER A 136 -11.72 -25.26 19.96
CA SER A 136 -11.38 -24.14 20.83
C SER A 136 -11.35 -22.80 20.10
N ILE A 137 -10.90 -22.79 18.86
CA ILE A 137 -10.91 -21.60 17.98
C ILE A 137 -12.34 -21.19 17.66
N LEU A 138 -13.20 -22.13 17.27
CA LEU A 138 -14.61 -21.89 17.00
C LEU A 138 -15.34 -21.32 18.23
N GLN A 139 -15.16 -21.95 19.40
CA GLN A 139 -15.75 -21.48 20.65
C GLN A 139 -15.28 -20.07 21.02
N LYS A 140 -13.99 -19.78 20.81
CA LYS A 140 -13.43 -18.44 21.06
C LYS A 140 -14.11 -17.38 20.19
N TYR A 141 -14.19 -17.60 18.87
CA TYR A 141 -14.83 -16.66 17.97
C TYR A 141 -16.34 -16.56 18.21
N GLN A 142 -17.02 -17.67 18.50
CA GLN A 142 -18.44 -17.65 18.87
C GLN A 142 -18.66 -16.76 20.11
N THR A 143 -17.87 -16.95 21.17
CA THR A 143 -17.95 -16.12 22.38
C THR A 143 -17.70 -14.64 22.05
N MET A 144 -16.70 -14.36 21.21
CA MET A 144 -16.39 -12.98 20.82
C MET A 144 -17.50 -12.36 19.97
N ILE A 145 -18.11 -13.10 19.05
CA ILE A 145 -19.20 -12.62 18.20
C ILE A 145 -20.44 -12.29 19.02
N THR A 146 -20.79 -13.16 19.98
CA THR A 146 -22.00 -13.03 20.80
C THR A 146 -21.86 -12.07 21.99
N ALA A 147 -20.64 -11.61 22.29
CA ALA A 147 -20.37 -10.79 23.49
C ALA A 147 -21.10 -9.43 23.49
N ALA A 148 -21.35 -8.83 22.34
CA ALA A 148 -22.15 -7.61 22.20
C ALA A 148 -22.70 -7.45 20.79
N PRO A 149 -23.84 -6.75 20.59
CA PRO A 149 -24.37 -6.46 19.26
C PRO A 149 -23.50 -5.43 18.53
N ALA A 150 -23.52 -5.49 17.19
CA ALA A 150 -22.99 -4.48 16.31
C ALA A 150 -23.65 -4.63 14.92
N ASP A 151 -23.66 -3.56 14.13
CA ASP A 151 -24.20 -3.58 12.77
C ASP A 151 -23.30 -4.38 11.83
N LEU A 152 -21.99 -4.38 12.09
CA LEU A 152 -20.99 -5.14 11.34
C LEU A 152 -19.97 -5.76 12.31
N ILE A 153 -19.72 -7.06 12.13
CA ILE A 153 -18.66 -7.77 12.85
C ILE A 153 -17.65 -8.29 11.83
N ALA A 154 -16.39 -7.90 11.99
CA ALA A 154 -15.31 -8.34 11.12
C ALA A 154 -14.28 -9.17 11.91
N THR A 155 -13.90 -10.32 11.33
CA THR A 155 -12.87 -11.22 11.85
C THR A 155 -11.63 -11.14 10.97
N PRO A 156 -10.44 -11.53 11.48
CA PRO A 156 -9.25 -11.67 10.65
C PRO A 156 -9.43 -12.73 9.55
N GLU A 157 -8.60 -12.63 8.51
CA GLU A 157 -8.49 -13.68 7.48
C GLU A 157 -8.26 -15.05 8.13
N THR A 158 -8.96 -16.06 7.65
CA THR A 158 -8.88 -17.44 8.16
C THR A 158 -9.15 -17.54 9.67
N ALA A 159 -10.10 -16.74 10.19
CA ALA A 159 -10.53 -16.84 11.59
C ALA A 159 -11.11 -18.23 11.90
N ILE A 160 -11.80 -18.83 10.90
CA ILE A 160 -12.31 -20.21 10.93
C ILE A 160 -11.56 -20.99 9.86
N PRO A 161 -10.53 -21.78 10.23
CA PRO A 161 -9.68 -22.50 9.29
C PRO A 161 -10.30 -23.85 8.86
N SER A 162 -11.55 -23.83 8.41
CA SER A 162 -12.26 -25.02 7.94
C SER A 162 -13.26 -24.63 6.83
N PHE A 163 -13.62 -25.59 5.99
CA PHE A 163 -14.65 -25.37 4.99
C PHE A 163 -16.06 -25.38 5.65
N PRO A 164 -17.03 -24.62 5.12
CA PRO A 164 -18.39 -24.58 5.68
C PRO A 164 -19.03 -25.97 5.83
N GLN A 165 -18.69 -26.92 4.93
CA GLN A 165 -19.23 -28.30 4.91
C GLN A 165 -18.66 -29.16 6.06
N GLU A 166 -17.54 -28.79 6.65
CA GLU A 166 -16.84 -29.50 7.72
C GLU A 166 -17.19 -28.96 9.10
N LEU A 167 -17.98 -27.88 9.16
CA LEU A 167 -18.42 -27.30 10.41
C LEU A 167 -19.55 -28.16 11.01
N PRO A 168 -19.58 -28.32 12.36
CA PRO A 168 -20.68 -29.02 13.01
C PRO A 168 -22.00 -28.32 12.71
N PRO A 169 -23.11 -29.07 12.53
CA PRO A 169 -24.44 -28.47 12.40
C PRO A 169 -24.74 -27.65 13.66
N GLY A 170 -25.24 -26.40 13.46
CA GLY A 170 -25.59 -25.46 14.53
C GLY A 170 -26.84 -25.85 15.31
#